data_e58156497faab85f3a06859c8166c38c
#
_entry.id   e58156497faab85f3a06859c8166c38c
#
_cell.length_a   1.000
_cell.length_b   1.000
_cell.length_c   1.000
_cell.angle_alpha   90.00
_cell.angle_beta   90.00
_cell.angle_gamma   90.00
#
_symmetry.space_group_name_H-M   'P 1'
#
loop_
_entity.id
_entity.type
_entity.pdbx_description
1 polymer ?
#
loop_
_entity_poly.entity_id
_entity_poly.type
_entity_poly.pdbx_seq_one_letter_code
_entity_poly.pdbx_strand_id
1 'polypeptide(L)'
;MTYHDICQRLTPLYGPQEAKAMTRMLLEDLFSLSFADILCGATEHLSDADTLRLQQSVARLLDAEPLQYVTGTAFFCGHPFHVAPGVLIPRPETEWIVDTAVNLVMSSAPRILDIGTGSGCIATSISLALVDKHCYTEAWDISEDALRIAADNAERLGADVKFCLRDALRLEEDFPAEERLEAEQGGAEALRDSASWDIIVSNPPYICNREAADMHANVLRHEPHLALFVPDTDPLLFYRAIASYAMRSLRKGGWLLFECNTLYAHDTAQMASDMGFAKSVVEDDCFGKPRFVKAQK
;
A
#
# COMPACT_ATOMS: atom_id res chain seq x y z
N MET A 1 -6.53 -32.73 -11.37
CA MET A 1 -5.77 -31.78 -12.23
C MET A 1 -4.36 -31.75 -11.73
N THR A 2 -3.38 -32.12 -12.54
CA THR A 2 -1.96 -32.16 -12.13
C THR A 2 -1.30 -30.77 -12.18
N TYR A 3 -0.16 -30.62 -11.52
CA TYR A 3 0.67 -29.41 -11.65
C TYR A 3 0.99 -29.08 -13.11
N HIS A 4 1.30 -30.12 -13.91
CA HIS A 4 1.61 -29.95 -15.34
C HIS A 4 0.41 -29.43 -16.14
N ASP A 5 -0.79 -29.97 -15.89
CA ASP A 5 -2.02 -29.52 -16.56
C ASP A 5 -2.31 -28.04 -16.29
N ILE A 6 -2.11 -27.59 -15.04
CA ILE A 6 -2.33 -26.18 -14.66
C ILE A 6 -1.32 -25.29 -15.37
N CYS A 7 -0.01 -25.64 -15.32
CA CYS A 7 1.01 -24.89 -16.02
C CYS A 7 0.72 -24.77 -17.52
N GLN A 8 0.31 -25.88 -18.16
CA GLN A 8 -0.01 -25.88 -19.58
C GLN A 8 -1.18 -24.95 -19.92
N ARG A 9 -2.20 -24.90 -19.07
CA ARG A 9 -3.38 -24.05 -19.27
C ARG A 9 -3.05 -22.56 -19.07
N LEU A 10 -2.17 -22.22 -18.13
CA LEU A 10 -1.79 -20.83 -17.84
C LEU A 10 -0.73 -20.28 -18.79
N THR A 11 0.10 -21.15 -19.40
CA THR A 11 1.21 -20.73 -20.27
C THR A 11 0.82 -19.81 -21.43
N PRO A 12 -0.32 -19.97 -22.12
CA PRO A 12 -0.72 -19.07 -23.20
C PRO A 12 -0.95 -17.62 -22.76
N LEU A 13 -1.33 -17.42 -21.49
CA LEU A 13 -1.65 -16.10 -20.95
C LEU A 13 -0.43 -15.45 -20.26
N TYR A 14 0.36 -16.22 -19.52
CA TYR A 14 1.41 -15.70 -18.63
C TYR A 14 2.83 -16.05 -19.11
N GLY A 15 2.96 -16.94 -20.11
CA GLY A 15 4.24 -17.50 -20.48
C GLY A 15 4.70 -18.64 -19.55
N PRO A 16 5.70 -19.43 -19.97
CA PRO A 16 6.02 -20.69 -19.29
C PRO A 16 6.67 -20.52 -17.91
N GLN A 17 7.41 -19.45 -17.68
CA GLN A 17 8.10 -19.23 -16.40
C GLN A 17 7.10 -18.74 -15.34
N GLU A 18 6.32 -17.72 -15.66
CA GLU A 18 5.33 -17.16 -14.77
C GLU A 18 4.21 -18.17 -14.45
N ALA A 19 3.71 -18.90 -15.46
CA ALA A 19 2.72 -19.96 -15.25
C ALA A 19 3.19 -21.03 -14.25
N LYS A 20 4.48 -21.42 -14.29
CA LYS A 20 5.06 -22.33 -13.30
C LYS A 20 5.13 -21.76 -11.91
N ALA A 21 5.56 -20.51 -11.78
CA ALA A 21 5.64 -19.81 -10.50
C ALA A 21 4.24 -19.64 -9.89
N MET A 22 3.27 -19.15 -10.67
CA MET A 22 1.88 -18.99 -10.25
C MET A 22 1.24 -20.31 -9.82
N THR A 23 1.46 -21.39 -10.60
CA THR A 23 0.90 -22.72 -10.26
C THR A 23 1.46 -23.22 -8.94
N ARG A 24 2.79 -23.06 -8.73
CA ARG A 24 3.42 -23.46 -7.48
C ARG A 24 2.85 -22.67 -6.30
N MET A 25 2.83 -21.34 -6.38
CA MET A 25 2.30 -20.49 -5.31
C MET A 25 0.84 -20.78 -5.03
N LEU A 26 0.02 -20.98 -6.08
CA LEU A 26 -1.40 -21.35 -5.92
C LEU A 26 -1.56 -22.62 -5.07
N LEU A 27 -0.77 -23.65 -5.32
CA LEU A 27 -0.87 -24.95 -4.63
C LEU A 27 -0.28 -24.86 -3.21
N GLU A 28 0.81 -24.14 -3.03
CA GLU A 28 1.40 -23.88 -1.72
C GLU A 28 0.42 -23.09 -0.83
N ASP A 29 -0.17 -22.02 -1.33
CA ASP A 29 -1.06 -21.13 -0.56
C ASP A 29 -2.44 -21.76 -0.25
N LEU A 30 -3.05 -22.44 -1.22
CA LEU A 30 -4.39 -22.99 -1.05
C LEU A 30 -4.44 -24.28 -0.24
N PHE A 31 -3.41 -25.13 -0.35
CA PHE A 31 -3.42 -26.49 0.18
C PHE A 31 -2.24 -26.81 1.10
N SER A 32 -1.39 -25.81 1.38
CA SER A 32 -0.17 -25.97 2.19
C SER A 32 0.76 -27.10 1.71
N LEU A 33 0.78 -27.36 0.40
CA LEU A 33 1.63 -28.37 -0.21
C LEU A 33 3.05 -27.83 -0.38
N SER A 34 4.05 -28.59 0.05
CA SER A 34 5.43 -28.26 -0.32
C SER A 34 5.67 -28.51 -1.81
N PHE A 35 6.69 -27.86 -2.37
CA PHE A 35 7.05 -28.09 -3.78
C PHE A 35 7.41 -29.57 -4.05
N ALA A 36 7.98 -30.27 -3.06
CA ALA A 36 8.24 -31.71 -3.17
C ALA A 36 6.93 -32.53 -3.27
N ASP A 37 5.93 -32.22 -2.45
CA ASP A 37 4.61 -32.86 -2.51
C ASP A 37 3.94 -32.65 -3.87
N ILE A 38 4.03 -31.42 -4.39
CA ILE A 38 3.48 -31.05 -5.71
C ILE A 38 4.13 -31.92 -6.81
N LEU A 39 5.46 -32.05 -6.79
CA LEU A 39 6.20 -32.87 -7.77
C LEU A 39 5.93 -34.37 -7.62
N CYS A 40 5.61 -34.82 -6.39
CA CYS A 40 5.22 -36.21 -6.12
C CYS A 40 3.73 -36.50 -6.44
N GLY A 41 3.00 -35.55 -7.02
CA GLY A 41 1.61 -35.77 -7.46
C GLY A 41 0.56 -35.61 -6.38
N ALA A 42 0.83 -34.88 -5.29
CA ALA A 42 -0.13 -34.66 -4.21
C ALA A 42 -1.47 -34.04 -4.68
N THR A 43 -1.45 -33.31 -5.79
CA THR A 43 -2.67 -32.74 -6.41
C THR A 43 -3.64 -33.80 -6.92
N GLU A 44 -3.22 -35.03 -7.14
CA GLU A 44 -4.08 -36.15 -7.57
C GLU A 44 -4.83 -36.79 -6.40
N HIS A 45 -4.44 -36.47 -5.18
CA HIS A 45 -4.98 -37.00 -3.93
C HIS A 45 -5.79 -35.99 -3.14
N LEU A 46 -6.11 -34.81 -3.73
CA LEU A 46 -6.97 -33.81 -3.13
C LEU A 46 -8.39 -34.36 -2.93
N SER A 47 -9.06 -33.89 -1.88
CA SER A 47 -10.50 -34.17 -1.69
C SER A 47 -11.33 -33.62 -2.87
N ASP A 48 -12.56 -34.10 -3.02
CA ASP A 48 -13.49 -33.59 -4.04
C ASP A 48 -13.72 -32.07 -3.86
N ALA A 49 -13.83 -31.61 -2.62
CA ALA A 49 -13.99 -30.18 -2.28
C ALA A 49 -12.75 -29.37 -2.69
N ASP A 50 -11.55 -29.85 -2.39
CA ASP A 50 -10.29 -29.18 -2.76
C ASP A 50 -10.05 -29.22 -4.27
N THR A 51 -10.45 -30.32 -4.93
CA THR A 51 -10.39 -30.41 -6.38
C THR A 51 -11.29 -29.38 -7.04
N LEU A 52 -12.51 -29.18 -6.53
CA LEU A 52 -13.42 -28.15 -7.01
C LEU A 52 -12.85 -26.75 -6.76
N ARG A 53 -12.31 -26.50 -5.56
CA ARG A 53 -11.65 -25.24 -5.21
C ARG A 53 -10.48 -24.94 -6.15
N LEU A 54 -9.64 -25.94 -6.44
CA LEU A 54 -8.53 -25.79 -7.38
C LEU A 54 -9.02 -25.43 -8.79
N GLN A 55 -10.08 -26.12 -9.28
CA GLN A 55 -10.66 -25.84 -10.60
C GLN A 55 -11.21 -24.40 -10.68
N GLN A 56 -11.91 -23.94 -9.66
CA GLN A 56 -12.43 -22.57 -9.59
C GLN A 56 -11.28 -21.54 -9.56
N SER A 57 -10.24 -21.80 -8.77
CA SER A 57 -9.06 -20.92 -8.68
C SER A 57 -8.32 -20.82 -10.01
N VAL A 58 -8.13 -21.94 -10.70
CA VAL A 58 -7.51 -21.94 -12.04
C VAL A 58 -8.39 -21.20 -13.06
N ALA A 59 -9.72 -21.30 -12.96
CA ALA A 59 -10.63 -20.56 -13.84
C ALA A 59 -10.51 -19.03 -13.62
N ARG A 60 -10.38 -18.57 -12.37
CA ARG A 60 -10.14 -17.16 -12.02
C ARG A 60 -8.81 -16.66 -12.60
N LEU A 61 -7.74 -17.45 -12.49
CA LEU A 61 -6.44 -17.11 -13.10
C LEU A 61 -6.53 -17.00 -14.62
N LEU A 62 -7.30 -17.88 -15.29
CA LEU A 62 -7.53 -17.82 -16.73
C LEU A 62 -8.35 -16.59 -17.17
N ASP A 63 -9.11 -15.98 -16.25
CA ASP A 63 -9.76 -14.67 -16.44
C ASP A 63 -8.83 -13.50 -16.08
N ALA A 64 -7.55 -13.76 -15.95
CA ALA A 64 -6.51 -12.80 -15.58
C ALA A 64 -6.71 -12.16 -14.19
N GLU A 65 -7.45 -12.80 -13.28
CA GLU A 65 -7.53 -12.32 -11.89
C GLU A 65 -6.17 -12.48 -11.20
N PRO A 66 -5.67 -11.48 -10.45
CA PRO A 66 -4.40 -11.57 -9.75
C PRO A 66 -4.33 -12.79 -8.82
N LEU A 67 -3.20 -13.48 -8.83
CA LEU A 67 -2.99 -14.66 -7.98
C LEU A 67 -3.28 -14.37 -6.51
N GLN A 68 -2.86 -13.20 -6.03
CA GLN A 68 -3.08 -12.77 -4.64
C GLN A 68 -4.56 -12.65 -4.26
N TYR A 69 -5.42 -12.22 -5.19
CA TYR A 69 -6.87 -12.23 -4.95
C TYR A 69 -7.45 -13.65 -5.02
N VAL A 70 -6.89 -14.50 -5.88
CA VAL A 70 -7.32 -15.91 -5.97
C VAL A 70 -6.98 -16.68 -4.70
N THR A 71 -5.78 -16.48 -4.13
CA THR A 71 -5.34 -17.12 -2.89
C THR A 71 -5.82 -16.38 -1.64
N GLY A 72 -6.17 -15.09 -1.77
CA GLY A 72 -6.53 -14.21 -0.66
C GLY A 72 -5.34 -13.72 0.14
N THR A 73 -4.10 -13.90 -0.35
CA THR A 73 -2.88 -13.60 0.42
C THR A 73 -1.85 -12.87 -0.44
N ALA A 74 -1.25 -11.84 0.13
CA ALA A 74 -0.06 -11.17 -0.38
C ALA A 74 0.99 -11.04 0.71
N PHE A 75 2.26 -11.30 0.40
CA PHE A 75 3.36 -11.10 1.35
C PHE A 75 3.89 -9.68 1.26
N PHE A 76 4.14 -9.07 2.43
CA PHE A 76 4.70 -7.74 2.54
C PHE A 76 5.48 -7.61 3.85
N CYS A 77 6.72 -7.11 3.82
CA CYS A 77 7.63 -7.06 4.97
C CYS A 77 7.74 -8.40 5.72
N GLY A 78 7.69 -9.53 5.01
CA GLY A 78 7.78 -10.87 5.59
C GLY A 78 6.50 -11.39 6.25
N HIS A 79 5.38 -10.64 6.21
CA HIS A 79 4.10 -11.02 6.80
C HIS A 79 3.04 -11.32 5.72
N PRO A 80 2.15 -12.32 5.95
CA PRO A 80 1.05 -12.64 5.06
C PRO A 80 -0.15 -11.70 5.34
N PHE A 81 -0.45 -10.82 4.40
CA PHE A 81 -1.63 -9.96 4.44
C PHE A 81 -2.80 -10.57 3.68
N HIS A 82 -3.98 -10.53 4.26
CA HIS A 82 -5.20 -10.82 3.54
C HIS A 82 -5.48 -9.70 2.53
N VAL A 83 -5.77 -10.09 1.29
CA VAL A 83 -6.16 -9.18 0.21
C VAL A 83 -7.38 -9.72 -0.53
N ALA A 84 -8.25 -8.81 -0.94
CA ALA A 84 -9.45 -9.12 -1.70
C ALA A 84 -9.75 -7.94 -2.66
N PRO A 85 -10.63 -8.11 -3.65
CA PRO A 85 -11.11 -6.99 -4.44
C PRO A 85 -11.60 -5.85 -3.54
N GLY A 86 -11.10 -4.63 -3.81
CA GLY A 86 -11.37 -3.44 -2.98
C GLY A 86 -10.14 -2.86 -2.30
N VAL A 87 -9.02 -3.57 -2.22
CA VAL A 87 -7.72 -3.04 -1.75
C VAL A 87 -6.64 -3.26 -2.79
N LEU A 88 -5.71 -2.33 -2.90
CA LEU A 88 -4.50 -2.51 -3.72
C LEU A 88 -3.69 -3.69 -3.18
N ILE A 89 -3.20 -4.56 -4.06
CA ILE A 89 -2.27 -5.62 -3.68
C ILE A 89 -0.95 -4.98 -3.27
N PRO A 90 -0.42 -5.23 -2.05
CA PRO A 90 0.86 -4.70 -1.61
C PRO A 90 1.98 -4.97 -2.62
N ARG A 91 2.78 -3.93 -2.91
CA ARG A 91 3.90 -4.03 -3.85
C ARG A 91 5.22 -4.12 -3.08
N PRO A 92 6.18 -4.95 -3.52
CA PRO A 92 7.48 -5.07 -2.85
C PRO A 92 8.22 -3.75 -2.73
N GLU A 93 8.12 -2.87 -3.73
CA GLU A 93 8.76 -1.55 -3.72
C GLU A 93 8.27 -0.68 -2.56
N THR A 94 7.01 -0.81 -2.16
CA THR A 94 6.39 -0.06 -1.06
C THR A 94 7.02 -0.38 0.32
N GLU A 95 7.72 -1.52 0.46
CA GLU A 95 8.47 -1.87 1.68
C GLU A 95 9.51 -0.82 2.07
N TRP A 96 10.03 -0.08 1.07
CA TRP A 96 10.91 1.05 1.30
C TRP A 96 10.31 2.11 2.26
N ILE A 97 8.99 2.35 2.19
CA ILE A 97 8.31 3.29 3.09
C ILE A 97 8.44 2.81 4.55
N VAL A 98 8.21 1.52 4.78
CA VAL A 98 8.29 0.92 6.12
C VAL A 98 9.72 1.02 6.66
N ASP A 99 10.70 0.57 5.88
CA ASP A 99 12.11 0.60 6.27
C ASP A 99 12.58 2.03 6.55
N THR A 100 12.20 2.97 5.69
CA THR A 100 12.57 4.39 5.86
C THR A 100 11.90 4.98 7.10
N ALA A 101 10.61 4.73 7.32
CA ALA A 101 9.89 5.24 8.48
C ALA A 101 10.52 4.72 9.79
N VAL A 102 10.79 3.41 9.88
CA VAL A 102 11.42 2.79 11.05
C VAL A 102 12.80 3.39 11.34
N ASN A 103 13.60 3.62 10.30
CA ASN A 103 14.95 4.20 10.43
C ASN A 103 14.95 5.69 10.82
N LEU A 104 13.91 6.44 10.47
CA LEU A 104 13.78 7.87 10.80
C LEU A 104 13.20 8.13 12.20
N VAL A 105 12.68 7.10 12.87
CA VAL A 105 12.11 7.23 14.21
C VAL A 105 13.18 7.54 15.25
N MET A 106 13.15 8.75 15.81
CA MET A 106 14.02 9.21 16.90
C MET A 106 13.32 9.22 18.27
N SER A 107 11.99 9.18 18.29
CA SER A 107 11.18 9.19 19.52
C SER A 107 11.16 7.82 20.18
N SER A 108 11.04 7.80 21.51
CA SER A 108 10.79 6.56 22.28
C SER A 108 9.33 6.13 22.28
N ALA A 109 8.40 7.02 21.87
CA ALA A 109 6.99 6.76 21.68
C ALA A 109 6.54 7.52 20.42
N PRO A 110 6.89 7.03 19.23
CA PRO A 110 6.61 7.73 17.98
C PRO A 110 5.11 7.68 17.64
N ARG A 111 4.65 8.73 16.96
CA ARG A 111 3.30 8.81 16.40
C ARG A 111 3.39 8.79 14.89
N ILE A 112 2.79 7.78 14.26
CA ILE A 112 2.87 7.54 12.82
C ILE A 112 1.48 7.51 12.23
N LEU A 113 1.31 8.14 11.08
CA LEU A 113 0.07 8.18 10.32
C LEU A 113 0.31 7.62 8.92
N ASP A 114 -0.53 6.67 8.51
CA ASP A 114 -0.61 6.15 7.14
C ASP A 114 -1.89 6.65 6.46
N ILE A 115 -1.75 7.39 5.36
CA ILE A 115 -2.88 7.96 4.62
C ILE A 115 -3.10 7.21 3.31
N GLY A 116 -4.30 6.65 3.10
CA GLY A 116 -4.60 5.75 1.99
C GLY A 116 -4.08 4.34 2.28
N THR A 117 -4.41 3.81 3.45
CA THR A 117 -3.79 2.59 3.99
C THR A 117 -4.12 1.31 3.22
N GLY A 118 -5.23 1.28 2.46
CA GLY A 118 -5.65 0.12 1.67
C GLY A 118 -5.79 -1.16 2.50
N SER A 119 -4.94 -2.14 2.26
CA SER A 119 -4.89 -3.40 3.03
C SER A 119 -4.32 -3.26 4.44
N GLY A 120 -3.85 -2.08 4.83
CA GLY A 120 -3.18 -1.83 6.11
C GLY A 120 -1.72 -2.28 6.15
N CYS A 121 -1.13 -2.67 5.03
CA CYS A 121 0.20 -3.30 5.01
C CYS A 121 1.31 -2.38 5.53
N ILE A 122 1.30 -1.09 5.19
CA ILE A 122 2.31 -0.13 5.65
C ILE A 122 2.15 0.11 7.16
N ALA A 123 0.96 0.54 7.60
CA ALA A 123 0.69 0.86 9.01
C ALA A 123 0.94 -0.35 9.94
N THR A 124 0.45 -1.52 9.56
CA THR A 124 0.63 -2.76 10.33
C THR A 124 2.10 -3.15 10.43
N SER A 125 2.85 -3.12 9.32
CA SER A 125 4.28 -3.47 9.33
C SER A 125 5.10 -2.49 10.16
N ILE A 126 4.79 -1.19 10.11
CA ILE A 126 5.45 -0.18 10.96
C ILE A 126 5.14 -0.45 12.44
N SER A 127 3.86 -0.71 12.80
CA SER A 127 3.46 -1.00 14.17
C SER A 127 4.20 -2.22 14.72
N LEU A 128 4.31 -3.31 13.95
CA LEU A 128 5.04 -4.51 14.33
C LEU A 128 6.54 -4.25 14.50
N ALA A 129 7.16 -3.52 13.58
CA ALA A 129 8.58 -3.19 13.62
C ALA A 129 8.96 -2.27 14.80
N LEU A 130 8.02 -1.48 15.32
CA LEU A 130 8.22 -0.53 16.40
C LEU A 130 7.53 -0.92 17.72
N VAL A 131 7.15 -2.19 17.88
CA VAL A 131 6.43 -2.68 19.07
C VAL A 131 7.14 -2.32 20.39
N ASP A 132 8.46 -2.41 20.43
CA ASP A 132 9.28 -2.09 21.62
C ASP A 132 9.34 -0.57 21.93
N LYS A 133 8.90 0.28 21.00
CA LYS A 133 8.91 1.75 21.15
C LYS A 133 7.55 2.33 21.55
N HIS A 134 6.56 1.50 21.91
CA HIS A 134 5.21 1.98 22.21
C HIS A 134 4.68 2.94 21.13
N CYS A 135 4.87 2.56 19.85
CA CYS A 135 4.45 3.35 18.71
C CYS A 135 2.92 3.52 18.70
N TYR A 136 2.44 4.76 18.56
CA TYR A 136 1.06 5.02 18.22
C TYR A 136 0.92 5.10 16.71
N THR A 137 0.25 4.11 16.13
CA THR A 137 0.00 4.07 14.69
C THR A 137 -1.48 4.30 14.39
N GLU A 138 -1.76 5.25 13.52
CA GLU A 138 -3.10 5.50 13.00
C GLU A 138 -3.08 5.36 11.47
N ALA A 139 -4.15 4.85 10.87
CA ALA A 139 -4.23 4.59 9.45
C ALA A 139 -5.60 5.02 8.90
N TRP A 140 -5.59 5.76 7.80
CA TRP A 140 -6.78 6.35 7.21
C TRP A 140 -7.03 5.83 5.80
N ASP A 141 -8.31 5.64 5.48
CA ASP A 141 -8.75 5.34 4.12
C ASP A 141 -10.15 5.91 3.91
N ILE A 142 -10.52 6.18 2.67
CA ILE A 142 -11.86 6.62 2.27
C ILE A 142 -12.83 5.43 2.14
N SER A 143 -12.31 4.21 2.03
CA SER A 143 -13.07 2.98 1.81
C SER A 143 -13.30 2.23 3.12
N GLU A 144 -14.56 2.10 3.55
CA GLU A 144 -14.91 1.25 4.70
C GLU A 144 -14.52 -0.22 4.48
N ASP A 145 -14.60 -0.71 3.24
CA ASP A 145 -14.21 -2.08 2.89
C ASP A 145 -12.70 -2.28 3.04
N ALA A 146 -11.89 -1.30 2.63
CA ALA A 146 -10.45 -1.33 2.82
C ALA A 146 -10.10 -1.31 4.31
N LEU A 147 -10.71 -0.43 5.09
CA LEU A 147 -10.49 -0.36 6.54
C LEU A 147 -10.86 -1.65 7.27
N ARG A 148 -11.90 -2.36 6.82
CA ARG A 148 -12.28 -3.66 7.40
C ARG A 148 -11.21 -4.72 7.12
N ILE A 149 -10.67 -4.77 5.89
CA ILE A 149 -9.57 -5.68 5.53
C ILE A 149 -8.31 -5.31 6.32
N ALA A 150 -7.98 -4.02 6.43
CA ALA A 150 -6.83 -3.54 7.18
C ALA A 150 -6.90 -3.89 8.66
N ALA A 151 -8.08 -3.73 9.29
CA ALA A 151 -8.31 -4.08 10.69
C ALA A 151 -8.17 -5.59 10.94
N ASP A 152 -8.74 -6.43 10.06
CA ASP A 152 -8.56 -7.89 10.11
C ASP A 152 -7.08 -8.29 9.99
N ASN A 153 -6.34 -7.65 9.09
CA ASN A 153 -4.91 -7.88 8.94
C ASN A 153 -4.11 -7.50 10.20
N ALA A 154 -4.38 -6.34 10.77
CA ALA A 154 -3.70 -5.88 11.98
C ALA A 154 -4.00 -6.81 13.17
N GLU A 155 -5.27 -7.20 13.36
CA GLU A 155 -5.67 -8.13 14.41
C GLU A 155 -4.99 -9.50 14.27
N ARG A 156 -5.02 -10.08 13.07
CA ARG A 156 -4.39 -11.38 12.77
C ARG A 156 -2.89 -11.40 12.97
N LEU A 157 -2.22 -10.28 12.71
CA LEU A 157 -0.78 -10.14 12.86
C LEU A 157 -0.37 -9.63 14.26
N GLY A 158 -1.34 -9.23 15.09
CA GLY A 158 -1.09 -8.74 16.45
C GLY A 158 -0.52 -7.32 16.51
N ALA A 159 -0.82 -6.49 15.50
CA ALA A 159 -0.41 -5.10 15.44
C ALA A 159 -1.45 -4.17 16.09
N ASP A 160 -0.99 -3.15 16.81
CA ASP A 160 -1.86 -2.10 17.37
C ASP A 160 -1.91 -0.90 16.40
N VAL A 161 -3.00 -0.83 15.64
CA VAL A 161 -3.25 0.24 14.66
C VAL A 161 -4.67 0.75 14.80
N LYS A 162 -4.84 2.06 14.90
CA LYS A 162 -6.15 2.70 14.90
C LYS A 162 -6.56 3.07 13.49
N PHE A 163 -7.67 2.53 13.02
CA PHE A 163 -8.21 2.79 11.70
C PHE A 163 -9.32 3.84 11.72
N CYS A 164 -9.28 4.80 10.78
CA CYS A 164 -10.27 5.87 10.68
C CYS A 164 -10.71 6.09 9.23
N LEU A 165 -12.02 6.26 9.04
CA LEU A 165 -12.59 6.64 7.74
C LEU A 165 -12.32 8.13 7.49
N ARG A 166 -11.49 8.44 6.49
CA ARG A 166 -11.07 9.81 6.14
C ARG A 166 -10.83 9.95 4.65
N ASP A 167 -11.23 11.08 4.11
CA ASP A 167 -10.94 11.46 2.72
C ASP A 167 -9.64 12.28 2.68
N ALA A 168 -8.62 11.77 1.99
CA ALA A 168 -7.32 12.45 1.83
C ALA A 168 -7.43 13.83 1.16
N LEU A 169 -8.49 14.09 0.40
CA LEU A 169 -8.73 15.37 -0.26
C LEU A 169 -9.48 16.38 0.61
N ARG A 170 -9.94 15.96 1.81
CA ARG A 170 -10.73 16.80 2.74
C ARG A 170 -10.09 16.94 4.13
N LEU A 171 -8.81 16.63 4.26
CA LEU A 171 -8.09 16.64 5.55
C LEU A 171 -8.03 18.03 6.20
N GLU A 172 -8.19 19.09 5.43
CA GLU A 172 -8.26 20.45 5.97
C GLU A 172 -9.51 20.69 6.83
N GLU A 173 -10.56 19.89 6.64
CA GLU A 173 -11.78 19.97 7.46
C GLU A 173 -11.54 19.52 8.91
N ASP A 174 -10.45 18.78 9.18
CA ASP A 174 -10.07 18.35 10.52
C ASP A 174 -9.55 19.49 11.40
N PHE A 175 -9.24 20.65 10.81
CA PHE A 175 -8.78 21.82 11.54
C PHE A 175 -9.95 22.79 11.81
N PRO A 176 -10.00 23.46 13.01
CA PRO A 176 -10.98 24.48 13.31
C PRO A 176 -11.04 25.58 12.24
N ALA A 177 -12.24 26.14 12.02
CA ALA A 177 -12.44 27.14 10.97
C ALA A 177 -11.54 28.39 11.15
N GLU A 178 -11.27 28.76 12.39
CA GLU A 178 -10.38 29.87 12.78
C GLU A 178 -8.93 29.59 12.33
N GLU A 179 -8.46 28.36 12.49
CA GLU A 179 -7.12 27.93 12.09
C GLU A 179 -6.98 27.81 10.57
N ARG A 180 -8.06 27.44 9.88
CA ARG A 180 -8.09 27.43 8.41
C ARG A 180 -7.88 28.84 7.84
N LEU A 181 -8.53 29.84 8.44
CA LEU A 181 -8.41 31.26 8.07
C LEU A 181 -7.01 31.84 8.38
N GLU A 182 -6.39 31.44 9.50
CA GLU A 182 -5.04 31.86 9.86
C GLU A 182 -3.98 31.25 8.94
N ALA A 183 -4.15 30.00 8.52
CA ALA A 183 -3.26 29.34 7.56
C ALA A 183 -3.28 30.02 6.18
N GLU A 184 -4.48 30.44 5.71
CA GLU A 184 -4.65 31.21 4.47
C GLU A 184 -3.98 32.59 4.57
N GLN A 185 -3.81 33.14 5.77
CA GLN A 185 -3.18 34.43 6.03
C GLN A 185 -1.70 34.36 6.44
N GLY A 186 -1.09 33.16 6.42
CA GLY A 186 0.33 32.96 6.70
C GLY A 186 0.73 32.88 8.17
N GLY A 187 -0.22 32.69 9.09
CA GLY A 187 0.00 32.57 10.53
C GLY A 187 -0.05 31.12 11.05
N ALA A 188 1.07 30.39 11.01
CA ALA A 188 1.11 28.97 11.36
C ALA A 188 1.85 28.68 12.68
N GLU A 189 1.51 29.30 13.81
CA GLU A 189 2.26 29.07 15.05
C GLU A 189 1.48 28.55 16.28
N ALA A 190 0.16 28.35 16.21
CA ALA A 190 -0.68 28.21 17.41
C ALA A 190 -1.19 26.81 17.79
N LEU A 191 -0.88 25.72 17.05
CA LEU A 191 -1.37 24.37 17.38
C LEU A 191 -0.26 23.38 17.66
N ARG A 192 0.42 23.58 18.74
CA ARG A 192 1.47 22.67 19.18
C ARG A 192 1.07 22.07 20.54
N ASP A 193 0.90 20.78 20.59
CA ASP A 193 1.48 19.84 21.54
C ASP A 193 0.73 18.52 21.79
N SER A 194 -0.52 18.29 21.38
CA SER A 194 -1.16 17.02 21.75
C SER A 194 -1.50 16.07 20.59
N ALA A 195 -1.29 16.48 19.33
CA ALA A 195 -1.68 15.69 18.16
C ALA A 195 -0.66 15.69 17.01
N SER A 196 0.60 16.09 17.25
CA SER A 196 1.61 16.14 16.19
C SER A 196 2.14 14.77 15.83
N TRP A 197 2.26 14.50 14.53
CA TRP A 197 2.86 13.26 14.00
C TRP A 197 4.38 13.37 13.93
N ASP A 198 5.07 12.28 14.23
CA ASP A 198 6.51 12.14 13.97
C ASP A 198 6.77 11.87 12.51
N ILE A 199 5.96 10.98 11.92
CA ILE A 199 6.06 10.59 10.52
C ILE A 199 4.65 10.45 9.95
N ILE A 200 4.46 10.95 8.74
CA ILE A 200 3.30 10.68 7.90
C ILE A 200 3.78 9.94 6.67
N VAL A 201 3.13 8.84 6.34
CA VAL A 201 3.43 8.03 5.15
C VAL A 201 2.21 7.94 4.27
N SER A 202 2.42 7.80 2.96
CA SER A 202 1.33 7.53 2.02
C SER A 202 1.84 6.92 0.72
N ASN A 203 1.11 5.92 0.23
CA ASN A 203 1.15 5.47 -1.16
C ASN A 203 -0.21 5.82 -1.81
N PRO A 204 -0.44 7.08 -2.18
CA PRO A 204 -1.72 7.54 -2.69
C PRO A 204 -1.90 7.15 -4.16
N PRO A 205 -3.12 7.22 -4.72
CA PRO A 205 -3.34 7.08 -6.15
C PRO A 205 -2.46 8.06 -6.95
N TYR A 206 -1.75 7.55 -7.96
CA TYR A 206 -0.78 8.37 -8.72
C TYR A 206 -0.72 8.07 -10.23
N ILE A 207 -1.50 7.12 -10.73
CA ILE A 207 -1.50 6.77 -12.16
C ILE A 207 -2.47 7.72 -12.89
N CYS A 208 -1.98 8.46 -13.87
CA CYS A 208 -2.85 9.27 -14.71
C CYS A 208 -3.73 8.38 -15.60
N ASN A 209 -4.98 8.82 -15.87
CA ASN A 209 -5.91 8.03 -16.69
C ASN A 209 -5.32 7.69 -18.07
N ARG A 210 -4.50 8.56 -18.66
CA ARG A 210 -3.81 8.33 -19.93
C ARG A 210 -2.80 7.17 -19.90
N GLU A 211 -2.28 6.80 -18.72
CA GLU A 211 -1.34 5.70 -18.53
C GLU A 211 -2.03 4.33 -18.50
N ALA A 212 -3.37 4.30 -18.38
CA ALA A 212 -4.15 3.06 -18.30
C ALA A 212 -3.92 2.14 -19.52
N ALA A 213 -3.66 2.69 -20.70
CA ALA A 213 -3.44 1.92 -21.92
C ALA A 213 -2.17 1.04 -21.87
N ASP A 214 -1.17 1.43 -21.05
CA ASP A 214 0.10 0.73 -20.91
C ASP A 214 0.12 -0.25 -19.73
N MET A 215 -0.98 -0.31 -18.96
CA MET A 215 -1.08 -1.18 -17.78
C MET A 215 -1.49 -2.61 -18.15
N HIS A 216 -1.04 -3.55 -17.33
CA HIS A 216 -1.46 -4.95 -17.45
C HIS A 216 -2.96 -5.11 -17.18
N ALA A 217 -3.61 -5.97 -17.97
CA ALA A 217 -5.05 -6.19 -17.92
C ALA A 217 -5.57 -6.71 -16.56
N ASN A 218 -4.74 -7.46 -15.82
CA ASN A 218 -5.06 -7.95 -14.49
C ASN A 218 -5.23 -6.81 -13.48
N VAL A 219 -4.38 -5.79 -13.53
CA VAL A 219 -4.48 -4.60 -12.66
C VAL A 219 -5.72 -3.80 -13.02
N LEU A 220 -5.89 -3.46 -14.32
CA LEU A 220 -7.01 -2.64 -14.79
C LEU A 220 -8.39 -3.24 -14.51
N ARG A 221 -8.53 -4.57 -14.57
CA ARG A 221 -9.82 -5.24 -14.44
C ARG A 221 -10.20 -5.57 -13.00
N HIS A 222 -9.23 -5.77 -12.14
CA HIS A 222 -9.46 -6.38 -10.84
C HIS A 222 -9.07 -5.50 -9.66
N GLU A 223 -8.07 -4.62 -9.81
CA GLU A 223 -7.68 -3.74 -8.70
C GLU A 223 -8.55 -2.47 -8.66
N PRO A 224 -8.78 -1.88 -7.46
CA PRO A 224 -9.71 -0.77 -7.32
C PRO A 224 -9.19 0.50 -8.01
N HIS A 225 -9.94 1.02 -8.96
CA HIS A 225 -9.59 2.23 -9.70
C HIS A 225 -9.37 3.44 -8.76
N LEU A 226 -10.10 3.50 -7.64
CA LEU A 226 -9.96 4.53 -6.64
C LEU A 226 -8.57 4.56 -6.00
N ALA A 227 -7.90 3.40 -5.90
CA ALA A 227 -6.55 3.28 -5.36
C ALA A 227 -5.45 3.50 -6.41
N LEU A 228 -5.81 3.60 -7.69
CA LEU A 228 -4.85 3.67 -8.79
C LEU A 228 -4.80 5.06 -9.44
N PHE A 229 -5.95 5.65 -9.75
CA PHE A 229 -6.01 6.73 -10.74
C PHE A 229 -6.17 8.11 -10.14
N VAL A 230 -5.50 9.07 -10.81
CA VAL A 230 -5.67 10.51 -10.64
C VAL A 230 -6.09 11.16 -11.97
N PRO A 231 -6.74 12.35 -11.92
CA PRO A 231 -7.03 13.11 -13.14
C PRO A 231 -5.75 13.48 -13.90
N ASP A 232 -5.78 13.35 -15.23
CA ASP A 232 -4.65 13.76 -16.09
C ASP A 232 -4.28 15.24 -15.96
N THR A 233 -5.24 16.07 -15.56
CA THR A 233 -5.08 17.52 -15.38
C THR A 233 -4.38 17.88 -14.07
N ASP A 234 -4.33 16.98 -13.09
CA ASP A 234 -3.68 17.22 -11.81
C ASP A 234 -3.03 15.95 -11.23
N PRO A 235 -1.87 15.53 -11.73
CA PRO A 235 -1.15 14.35 -11.25
C PRO A 235 -0.68 14.45 -9.79
N LEU A 236 -0.59 15.67 -9.24
CA LEU A 236 -0.12 15.93 -7.88
C LEU A 236 -1.26 16.14 -6.88
N LEU A 237 -2.50 15.86 -7.24
CA LEU A 237 -3.70 16.14 -6.45
C LEU A 237 -3.58 15.63 -5.00
N PHE A 238 -3.34 14.33 -4.82
CA PHE A 238 -3.24 13.73 -3.48
C PHE A 238 -1.97 14.16 -2.75
N TYR A 239 -0.84 14.25 -3.44
CA TYR A 239 0.41 14.69 -2.83
C TYR A 239 0.28 16.09 -2.24
N ARG A 240 -0.38 17.00 -2.93
CA ARG A 240 -0.61 18.38 -2.48
C ARG A 240 -1.51 18.42 -1.25
N ALA A 241 -2.62 17.69 -1.28
CA ALA A 241 -3.56 17.64 -0.16
C ALA A 241 -2.90 17.06 1.10
N ILE A 242 -2.18 15.94 0.95
CA ILE A 242 -1.49 15.28 2.06
C ILE A 242 -0.33 16.13 2.57
N ALA A 243 0.47 16.76 1.69
CA ALA A 243 1.57 17.63 2.08
C ALA A 243 1.07 18.88 2.82
N SER A 244 -0.06 19.47 2.40
CA SER A 244 -0.71 20.59 3.11
C SER A 244 -1.09 20.19 4.54
N TYR A 245 -1.74 19.04 4.71
CA TYR A 245 -2.05 18.49 6.01
C TYR A 245 -0.78 18.22 6.83
N ALA A 246 0.25 17.60 6.23
CA ALA A 246 1.50 17.26 6.90
C ALA A 246 2.25 18.49 7.41
N MET A 247 2.26 19.59 6.64
CA MET A 247 2.87 20.85 7.07
C MET A 247 2.23 21.42 8.34
N ARG A 248 0.97 21.15 8.59
CA ARG A 248 0.26 21.62 9.79
C ARG A 248 0.42 20.63 10.95
N SER A 249 0.33 19.32 10.68
CA SER A 249 0.20 18.26 11.69
C SER A 249 1.49 17.53 12.05
N LEU A 250 2.56 17.62 11.25
CA LEU A 250 3.88 17.11 11.63
C LEU A 250 4.51 18.00 12.72
N ARG A 251 5.22 17.37 13.65
CA ARG A 251 6.12 18.11 14.56
C ARG A 251 7.29 18.72 13.78
N LYS A 252 7.95 19.71 14.36
CA LYS A 252 9.21 20.23 13.81
C LYS A 252 10.27 19.11 13.73
N GLY A 253 10.86 18.94 12.54
CA GLY A 253 11.79 17.85 12.25
C GLY A 253 11.11 16.52 11.93
N GLY A 254 9.77 16.46 11.90
CA GLY A 254 9.00 15.30 11.45
C GLY A 254 9.11 15.07 9.94
N TRP A 255 8.72 13.89 9.49
CA TRP A 255 8.91 13.47 8.11
C TRP A 255 7.59 13.12 7.41
N LEU A 256 7.51 13.48 6.14
CA LEU A 256 6.50 13.03 5.19
C LEU A 256 7.19 12.11 4.17
N LEU A 257 6.65 10.90 3.99
CA LEU A 257 7.16 9.92 3.05
C LEU A 257 6.07 9.57 2.03
N PHE A 258 6.42 9.63 0.74
CA PHE A 258 5.54 9.26 -0.36
C PHE A 258 6.15 8.17 -1.23
N GLU A 259 5.32 7.23 -1.69
CA GLU A 259 5.56 6.54 -2.95
C GLU A 259 4.96 7.39 -4.08
N CYS A 260 5.66 7.47 -5.21
CA CYS A 260 5.32 8.37 -6.30
C CYS A 260 5.33 7.66 -7.65
N ASN A 261 4.53 8.18 -8.57
CA ASN A 261 4.74 7.91 -9.98
C ASN A 261 6.14 8.39 -10.38
N THR A 262 6.90 7.53 -11.06
CA THR A 262 8.26 7.83 -11.54
C THR A 262 8.33 9.13 -12.36
N LEU A 263 7.28 9.43 -13.12
CA LEU A 263 7.22 10.64 -13.96
C LEU A 263 7.10 11.93 -13.13
N TYR A 264 6.57 11.85 -11.90
CA TYR A 264 6.22 13.02 -11.08
C TYR A 264 6.96 13.08 -9.73
N ALA A 265 7.91 12.18 -9.48
CA ALA A 265 8.64 12.16 -8.21
C ALA A 265 9.41 13.49 -7.96
N HIS A 266 10.06 14.02 -8.98
CA HIS A 266 10.77 15.32 -8.88
C HIS A 266 9.80 16.50 -8.71
N ASP A 267 8.66 16.48 -9.40
CA ASP A 267 7.63 17.54 -9.26
C ASP A 267 7.00 17.49 -7.86
N THR A 268 6.81 16.28 -7.30
CA THR A 268 6.33 16.08 -5.94
C THR A 268 7.33 16.62 -4.91
N ALA A 269 8.62 16.36 -5.09
CA ALA A 269 9.65 16.89 -4.21
C ALA A 269 9.76 18.42 -4.28
N GLN A 270 9.67 18.99 -5.50
CA GLN A 270 9.65 20.44 -5.68
C GLN A 270 8.43 21.07 -5.04
N MET A 271 7.24 20.50 -5.24
CA MET A 271 6.00 20.94 -4.62
C MET A 271 6.13 20.98 -3.09
N ALA A 272 6.69 19.93 -2.46
CA ALA A 272 6.92 19.91 -1.03
C ALA A 272 7.91 21.02 -0.59
N SER A 273 8.98 21.26 -1.33
CA SER A 273 9.90 22.39 -1.07
C SER A 273 9.19 23.74 -1.15
N ASP A 274 8.35 23.95 -2.16
CA ASP A 274 7.59 25.20 -2.35
C ASP A 274 6.57 25.43 -1.23
N MET A 275 6.06 24.35 -0.61
CA MET A 275 5.20 24.38 0.56
C MET A 275 5.94 24.68 1.88
N GLY A 276 7.29 24.74 1.86
CA GLY A 276 8.09 25.10 3.01
C GLY A 276 8.69 23.95 3.81
N PHE A 277 8.68 22.71 3.28
CA PHE A 277 9.47 21.64 3.87
C PHE A 277 10.96 21.98 3.78
N ALA A 278 11.67 21.86 4.92
CA ALA A 278 13.07 22.29 5.03
C ALA A 278 14.02 21.42 4.17
N LYS A 279 13.63 20.18 3.92
CA LYS A 279 14.37 19.24 3.07
C LYS A 279 13.37 18.40 2.28
N SER A 280 13.61 18.26 0.99
CA SER A 280 12.79 17.41 0.10
C SER A 280 13.74 16.66 -0.83
N VAL A 281 13.68 15.32 -0.82
CA VAL A 281 14.63 14.45 -1.56
C VAL A 281 13.84 13.37 -2.28
N VAL A 282 14.21 13.14 -3.55
CA VAL A 282 13.76 11.98 -4.32
C VAL A 282 14.73 10.84 -4.10
N GLU A 283 14.21 9.63 -3.91
CA GLU A 283 15.00 8.40 -3.85
C GLU A 283 14.50 7.39 -4.88
N ASP A 284 15.45 6.61 -5.39
CA ASP A 284 15.18 5.62 -6.41
C ASP A 284 14.72 4.29 -5.78
N ASP A 285 13.92 3.54 -6.54
CA ASP A 285 13.59 2.15 -6.20
C ASP A 285 14.78 1.21 -6.49
N CYS A 286 14.63 -0.07 -6.17
CA CYS A 286 15.66 -1.09 -6.41
C CYS A 286 16.02 -1.30 -7.89
N PHE A 287 15.26 -0.70 -8.82
CA PHE A 287 15.54 -0.72 -10.26
C PHE A 287 16.17 0.59 -10.75
N GLY A 288 16.50 1.53 -9.85
CA GLY A 288 17.09 2.83 -10.18
C GLY A 288 16.12 3.82 -10.81
N LYS A 289 14.82 3.71 -10.48
CA LYS A 289 13.79 4.65 -10.96
C LYS A 289 13.35 5.56 -9.82
N PRO A 290 13.25 6.89 -10.05
CA PRO A 290 12.71 7.83 -9.07
C PRO A 290 11.29 7.40 -8.64
N ARG A 291 11.13 7.03 -7.37
CA ARG A 291 9.86 6.49 -6.90
C ARG A 291 9.43 7.00 -5.53
N PHE A 292 10.35 7.48 -4.74
CA PHE A 292 10.05 7.87 -3.38
C PHE A 292 10.43 9.33 -3.13
N VAL A 293 9.60 10.01 -2.36
CA VAL A 293 9.89 11.37 -1.87
C VAL A 293 9.85 11.35 -0.35
N LYS A 294 10.91 11.86 0.27
CA LYS A 294 10.92 12.16 1.69
C LYS A 294 11.12 13.65 1.92
N ALA A 295 10.24 14.25 2.71
CA ALA A 295 10.25 15.66 3.02
C ALA A 295 10.25 15.90 4.53
N GLN A 296 11.09 16.81 5.03
CA GLN A 296 11.22 17.10 6.45
C GLN A 296 10.68 18.51 6.76
N LYS A 297 9.78 18.58 7.77
CA LYS A 297 9.25 19.86 8.28
C LYS A 297 10.25 20.61 9.15
#